data_19fae2426e1dcec26c88f5fde9413a89
#
_entry.id   19fae2426e1dcec26c88f5fde9413a89
#
_cell.length_a   1.000
_cell.length_b   1.000
_cell.length_c   1.000
_cell.angle_alpha   90.00
_cell.angle_beta   90.00
_cell.angle_gamma   90.00
#
_symmetry.space_group_name_H-M   'P 1'
#
loop_
_entity.id
_entity.type
_entity.pdbx_description
1 polymer ?
#
loop_
_entity_poly.entity_id
_entity_poly.type
_entity_poly.pdbx_seq_one_letter_code
_entity_poly.pdbx_strand_id
1 'polypeptide(L)'
;DNVIPSANSMAARFFLELGHACGQTQWIDRAEAMAQAMHERVKTDPFWHSGWVLLFEHLARPVPVLKYGASARAKAMEIWREAPLSPLLVPENSIEPDQMMLCIGTQCLMAEAEKARILEALSE
;
A
#
# COMPACT_ATOMS: atom_id res chain seq x y z
N ASP A 1 -20.12 -5.49 -4.68
CA ASP A 1 -19.37 -6.42 -5.51
C ASP A 1 -20.28 -7.57 -5.96
N ASN A 2 -19.92 -8.20 -7.03
CA ASN A 2 -20.58 -9.41 -7.52
C ASN A 2 -19.44 -10.33 -7.99
N VAL A 3 -19.54 -10.95 -9.15
CA VAL A 3 -18.42 -11.72 -9.76
C VAL A 3 -17.19 -10.84 -10.03
N ILE A 4 -17.41 -9.54 -10.21
CA ILE A 4 -16.36 -8.51 -10.41
C ILE A 4 -16.43 -7.50 -9.27
N PRO A 5 -15.27 -7.05 -8.73
CA PRO A 5 -15.24 -5.98 -7.74
C PRO A 5 -16.02 -4.74 -8.20
N SER A 6 -16.79 -4.14 -7.32
CA SER A 6 -17.57 -2.94 -7.66
C SER A 6 -16.64 -1.73 -7.88
N ALA A 7 -17.09 -0.78 -8.68
CA ALA A 7 -16.37 0.47 -8.88
C ALA A 7 -16.10 1.20 -7.55
N ASN A 8 -17.00 1.09 -6.58
CA ASN A 8 -16.86 1.70 -5.27
C ASN A 8 -15.76 1.03 -4.42
N SER A 9 -15.69 -0.31 -4.41
CA SER A 9 -14.62 -1.01 -3.68
C SER A 9 -13.26 -0.76 -4.30
N MET A 10 -13.18 -0.71 -5.63
CA MET A 10 -11.95 -0.36 -6.35
C MET A 10 -11.53 1.10 -6.09
N ALA A 11 -12.49 2.04 -6.08
CA ALA A 11 -12.21 3.44 -5.78
C ALA A 11 -11.72 3.63 -4.33
N ALA A 12 -12.32 2.95 -3.37
CA ALA A 12 -11.90 3.00 -1.98
C ALA A 12 -10.48 2.45 -1.80
N ARG A 13 -10.16 1.34 -2.43
CA ARG A 13 -8.80 0.80 -2.45
C ARG A 13 -7.81 1.76 -3.10
N PHE A 14 -8.17 2.36 -4.23
CA PHE A 14 -7.34 3.37 -4.89
C PHE A 14 -7.05 4.57 -3.98
N PHE A 15 -8.04 5.08 -3.26
CA PHE A 15 -7.84 6.16 -2.30
C PHE A 15 -6.88 5.77 -1.17
N LEU A 16 -6.98 4.54 -0.64
CA LEU A 16 -6.07 4.05 0.37
C LEU A 16 -4.62 4.02 -0.15
N GLU A 17 -4.42 3.39 -1.29
CA GLU A 17 -3.09 3.26 -1.92
C GLU A 17 -2.52 4.65 -2.28
N LEU A 18 -3.32 5.54 -2.86
CA LEU A 18 -2.92 6.90 -3.20
C LEU A 18 -2.54 7.70 -1.96
N GLY A 19 -3.32 7.60 -0.90
CA GLY A 19 -3.05 8.27 0.37
C GLY A 19 -1.70 7.88 0.96
N HIS A 20 -1.39 6.59 0.97
CA HIS A 20 -0.08 6.10 1.42
C HIS A 20 1.05 6.49 0.46
N ALA A 21 0.86 6.35 -0.86
CA ALA A 21 1.88 6.70 -1.85
C ALA A 21 2.26 8.19 -1.81
N CYS A 22 1.27 9.07 -1.63
CA CYS A 22 1.46 10.52 -1.63
C CYS A 22 1.64 11.12 -0.22
N GLY A 23 1.51 10.32 0.85
CA GLY A 23 1.56 10.81 2.22
C GLY A 23 0.38 11.74 2.57
N GLN A 24 -0.78 11.55 1.95
CA GLN A 24 -1.96 12.41 2.13
C GLN A 24 -3.06 11.67 2.89
N THR A 25 -3.17 11.94 4.18
CA THR A 25 -4.12 11.27 5.09
C THR A 25 -5.58 11.45 4.68
N GLN A 26 -5.95 12.57 4.06
CA GLN A 26 -7.31 12.81 3.59
C GLN A 26 -7.86 11.70 2.65
N TRP A 27 -7.00 11.07 1.87
CA TRP A 27 -7.40 9.96 1.01
C TRP A 27 -7.56 8.66 1.79
N ILE A 28 -6.72 8.45 2.81
CA ILE A 28 -6.87 7.32 3.74
C ILE A 28 -8.18 7.45 4.49
N ASP A 29 -8.47 8.62 5.07
CA ASP A 29 -9.73 8.91 5.78
C ASP A 29 -10.95 8.66 4.88
N ARG A 30 -10.82 9.01 3.59
CA ARG A 30 -11.88 8.76 2.60
C ARG A 30 -12.12 7.27 2.39
N ALA A 31 -11.06 6.48 2.24
CA ALA A 31 -11.15 5.03 2.10
C ALA A 31 -11.77 4.38 3.34
N GLU A 32 -11.35 4.81 4.53
CA GLU A 32 -11.92 4.34 5.80
C GLU A 32 -13.41 4.65 5.93
N ALA A 33 -13.82 5.87 5.60
CA ALA A 33 -15.23 6.26 5.62
C ALA A 33 -16.08 5.41 4.66
N MET A 34 -15.55 5.10 3.46
CA MET A 34 -16.23 4.22 2.50
C MET A 34 -16.32 2.79 3.03
N ALA A 35 -15.25 2.26 3.64
CA ALA A 35 -15.24 0.94 4.26
C ALA A 35 -16.25 0.86 5.41
N GLN A 36 -16.27 1.86 6.28
CA GLN A 36 -17.21 1.93 7.41
C GLN A 36 -18.67 1.88 6.94
N ALA A 37 -19.01 2.58 5.85
CA ALA A 37 -20.36 2.56 5.29
C ALA A 37 -20.78 1.16 4.77
N MET A 38 -19.83 0.30 4.46
CA MET A 38 -20.07 -1.06 3.96
C MET A 38 -19.93 -2.15 5.03
N HIS A 39 -19.46 -1.80 6.24
CA HIS A 39 -19.09 -2.76 7.28
C HIS A 39 -20.18 -3.80 7.57
N GLU A 40 -21.40 -3.38 7.85
CA GLU A 40 -22.50 -4.31 8.20
C GLU A 40 -22.89 -5.22 7.04
N ARG A 41 -22.83 -4.74 5.80
CA ARG A 41 -23.12 -5.56 4.61
C ARG A 41 -22.03 -6.61 4.39
N VAL A 42 -20.78 -6.23 4.51
CA VAL A 42 -19.64 -7.14 4.35
C VAL A 42 -19.65 -8.20 5.45
N LYS A 43 -19.97 -7.82 6.69
CA LYS A 43 -20.09 -8.75 7.83
C LYS A 43 -21.21 -9.77 7.63
N THR A 44 -22.33 -9.35 7.04
CA THR A 44 -23.49 -10.23 6.80
C THR A 44 -23.24 -11.17 5.63
N ASP A 45 -22.61 -10.70 4.56
CA ASP A 45 -22.40 -11.49 3.35
C ASP A 45 -21.05 -11.17 2.68
N PRO A 46 -19.94 -11.65 3.25
CA PRO A 46 -18.60 -11.33 2.75
C PRO A 46 -18.33 -11.89 1.35
N PHE A 47 -18.98 -12.97 0.98
CA PHE A 47 -18.77 -13.63 -0.32
C PHE A 47 -19.12 -12.70 -1.50
N TRP A 48 -20.23 -11.95 -1.38
CA TRP A 48 -20.66 -11.01 -2.42
C TRP A 48 -19.97 -9.64 -2.33
N HIS A 49 -19.06 -9.46 -1.38
CA HIS A 49 -18.37 -8.19 -1.11
C HIS A 49 -16.84 -8.36 -1.05
N SER A 50 -16.30 -9.25 -1.87
CA SER A 50 -14.87 -9.63 -1.84
C SER A 50 -13.91 -8.46 -2.01
N GLY A 51 -14.23 -7.47 -2.85
CA GLY A 51 -13.42 -6.27 -3.01
C GLY A 51 -13.35 -5.41 -1.74
N TRP A 52 -14.45 -5.38 -0.97
CA TRP A 52 -14.49 -4.72 0.34
C TRP A 52 -13.76 -5.52 1.41
N VAL A 53 -13.84 -6.85 1.39
CA VAL A 53 -13.06 -7.71 2.30
C VAL A 53 -11.57 -7.46 2.13
N LEU A 54 -11.07 -7.38 0.89
CA LEU A 54 -9.68 -7.03 0.60
C LEU A 54 -9.31 -5.63 1.11
N LEU A 55 -10.21 -4.66 0.98
CA LEU A 55 -9.98 -3.32 1.54
C LEU A 55 -9.86 -3.37 3.07
N PHE A 56 -10.73 -4.10 3.77
CA PHE A 56 -10.63 -4.26 5.22
C PHE A 56 -9.31 -4.93 5.64
N GLU A 57 -8.83 -5.90 4.88
CA GLU A 57 -7.52 -6.51 5.11
C GLU A 57 -6.40 -5.47 5.01
N HIS A 58 -6.40 -4.64 3.98
CA HIS A 58 -5.41 -3.58 3.79
C HIS A 58 -5.51 -2.47 4.84
N LEU A 59 -6.70 -2.17 5.35
CA LEU A 59 -6.88 -1.23 6.46
C LEU A 59 -6.38 -1.80 7.79
N ALA A 60 -6.48 -3.12 7.97
CA ALA A 60 -6.00 -3.80 9.17
C ALA A 60 -4.48 -3.99 9.21
N ARG A 61 -3.81 -3.90 8.06
CA ARG A 61 -2.36 -4.05 7.91
C ARG A 61 -1.76 -2.78 7.31
N PRO A 62 -0.65 -2.27 7.84
CA PRO A 62 0.03 -1.12 7.24
C PRO A 62 0.41 -1.40 5.78
N VAL A 63 0.10 -0.49 4.88
CA VAL A 63 0.50 -0.58 3.47
C VAL A 63 1.97 -0.18 3.35
N PRO A 64 2.87 -1.08 2.90
CA PRO A 64 4.25 -0.72 2.68
C PRO A 64 4.40 0.11 1.40
N VAL A 65 5.17 1.19 1.48
CA VAL A 65 5.52 2.05 0.35
C VAL A 65 7.04 2.10 0.23
N LEU A 66 7.57 1.70 -0.92
CA LEU A 66 9.00 1.79 -1.22
C LEU A 66 9.23 2.99 -2.13
N LYS A 67 9.77 4.05 -1.56
CA LYS A 67 10.25 5.23 -2.29
C LYS A 67 11.64 4.94 -2.82
N TYR A 68 11.92 5.32 -4.05
CA TYR A 68 13.21 5.03 -4.68
C TYR A 68 13.74 6.23 -5.48
N GLY A 69 15.06 6.45 -5.41
CA GLY A 69 15.77 7.44 -6.20
C GLY A 69 15.92 7.04 -7.68
N ALA A 70 16.29 7.97 -8.53
CA ALA A 70 16.28 7.82 -9.98
C ALA A 70 17.08 6.60 -10.49
N SER A 71 18.20 6.25 -9.84
CA SER A 71 19.07 5.12 -10.20
C SER A 71 18.69 3.80 -9.51
N ALA A 72 17.80 3.83 -8.51
CA ALA A 72 17.44 2.67 -7.71
C ALA A 72 16.24 1.87 -8.25
N ARG A 73 15.64 2.28 -9.36
CA ARG A 73 14.43 1.66 -9.92
C ARG A 73 14.56 0.15 -10.12
N ALA A 74 15.67 -0.32 -10.68
CA ALA A 74 15.88 -1.74 -10.93
C ALA A 74 15.87 -2.56 -9.63
N LYS A 75 16.57 -2.06 -8.60
CA LYS A 75 16.57 -2.67 -7.25
C LYS A 75 15.18 -2.67 -6.61
N ALA A 76 14.44 -1.57 -6.74
CA ALA A 76 13.08 -1.48 -6.23
C ALA A 76 12.14 -2.50 -6.89
N MET A 77 12.27 -2.72 -8.19
CA MET A 77 11.52 -3.74 -8.93
C MET A 77 11.89 -5.16 -8.51
N GLU A 78 13.14 -5.44 -8.17
CA GLU A 78 13.56 -6.72 -7.63
C GLU A 78 12.92 -6.96 -6.26
N ILE A 79 12.98 -5.97 -5.34
CA ILE A 79 12.33 -6.03 -4.03
C ILE A 79 10.85 -6.30 -4.18
N TRP A 80 10.17 -5.60 -5.09
CA TRP A 80 8.74 -5.79 -5.35
C TRP A 80 8.40 -7.23 -5.74
N ARG A 81 9.27 -7.91 -6.48
CA ARG A 81 9.07 -9.31 -6.90
C ARG A 81 9.38 -10.33 -5.81
N GLU A 82 10.34 -10.02 -4.94
CA GLU A 82 10.86 -10.95 -3.92
C GLU A 82 10.15 -10.80 -2.57
N ALA A 83 9.58 -9.63 -2.29
CA ALA A 83 8.94 -9.36 -1.01
C ALA A 83 7.67 -10.23 -0.82
N PRO A 84 7.45 -10.77 0.40
CA PRO A 84 6.23 -11.52 0.72
C PRO A 84 4.97 -10.69 0.52
N LEU A 85 5.06 -9.39 0.77
CA LEU A 85 4.04 -8.38 0.52
C LEU A 85 4.65 -7.30 -0.37
N SER A 86 4.23 -7.25 -1.63
CA SER A 86 4.76 -6.29 -2.60
C SER A 86 4.41 -4.85 -2.19
N PRO A 87 5.40 -3.98 -1.96
CA PRO A 87 5.17 -2.59 -1.59
C PRO A 87 4.66 -1.77 -2.78
N LEU A 88 3.99 -0.66 -2.51
CA LEU A 88 3.75 0.37 -3.52
C LEU A 88 5.09 1.02 -3.91
N LEU A 89 5.39 1.08 -5.20
CA LEU A 89 6.62 1.68 -5.70
C LEU A 89 6.38 3.14 -6.08
N VAL A 90 7.11 4.06 -5.45
CA VAL A 90 6.98 5.50 -5.67
C VAL A 90 8.35 6.12 -5.99
N PRO A 91 8.54 6.73 -7.18
CA PRO A 91 9.75 7.49 -7.43
C PRO A 91 9.81 8.73 -6.52
N GLU A 92 10.97 9.00 -5.95
CA GLU A 92 11.16 10.08 -4.99
C GLU A 92 12.45 10.85 -5.30
N ASN A 93 12.31 12.14 -5.57
CA ASN A 93 13.46 13.01 -5.93
C ASN A 93 14.18 13.62 -4.73
N SER A 94 13.61 13.50 -3.53
CA SER A 94 14.20 14.08 -2.30
C SER A 94 15.22 13.16 -1.62
N ILE A 95 15.38 11.93 -2.09
CA ILE A 95 16.39 10.99 -1.61
C ILE A 95 17.53 10.84 -2.63
N GLU A 96 18.69 10.35 -2.17
CA GLU A 96 19.82 10.11 -3.05
C GLU A 96 19.45 9.16 -4.21
N PRO A 97 20.02 9.34 -5.41
CA PRO A 97 19.58 8.61 -6.59
C PRO A 97 19.66 7.08 -6.50
N ASP A 98 20.61 6.54 -5.74
CA ASP A 98 20.85 5.11 -5.56
C ASP A 98 20.19 4.51 -4.32
N GLN A 99 19.52 5.34 -3.53
CA GLN A 99 18.88 4.95 -2.27
C GLN A 99 17.40 4.65 -2.44
N MET A 100 16.88 3.92 -1.46
CA MET A 100 15.46 3.58 -1.31
C MET A 100 15.05 3.83 0.14
N MET A 101 13.78 4.17 0.35
CA MET A 101 13.21 4.43 1.66
C MET A 101 11.92 3.64 1.80
N LEU A 102 11.87 2.74 2.78
CA LEU A 102 10.66 2.00 3.11
C LEU A 102 9.82 2.80 4.10
N CYS A 103 8.57 3.03 3.75
CA CYS A 103 7.56 3.60 4.64
C CYS A 103 6.50 2.54 4.94
N ILE A 104 6.15 2.36 6.20
CA ILE A 104 5.11 1.43 6.66
C ILE A 104 4.06 2.25 7.41
N GLY A 105 2.86 2.28 6.88
CA GLY A 105 1.83 3.20 7.36
C GLY A 105 2.28 4.66 7.17
N THR A 106 2.35 5.42 8.25
CA THR A 106 2.78 6.83 8.27
C THR A 106 4.25 7.01 8.67
N GLN A 107 4.98 5.93 8.96
CA GLN A 107 6.37 5.97 9.40
C GLN A 107 7.30 5.55 8.26
N CYS A 108 8.33 6.34 7.99
CA CYS A 108 9.37 6.00 7.04
C CYS A 108 10.66 5.65 7.79
N LEU A 109 11.29 4.56 7.37
CA LEU A 109 12.63 4.16 7.82
C LEU A 109 13.69 5.05 7.15
N MET A 110 14.91 5.01 7.66
CA MET A 110 16.03 5.71 7.03
C MET A 110 16.25 5.19 5.60
N ALA A 111 16.71 6.08 4.72
CA ALA A 111 17.04 5.71 3.36
C ALA A 111 18.21 4.71 3.34
N GLU A 112 18.10 3.68 2.51
CA GLU A 112 19.04 2.58 2.40
C GLU A 112 19.37 2.27 0.94
N ALA A 113 20.62 1.93 0.67
CA ALA A 113 21.05 1.46 -0.65
C ALA A 113 21.03 -0.08 -0.76
N GLU A 114 20.97 -0.78 0.38
CA GLU A 114 21.04 -2.24 0.44
C GLU A 114 19.66 -2.89 0.39
N LYS A 115 19.44 -3.68 -0.66
CA LYS A 115 18.22 -4.45 -0.88
C LYS A 115 17.89 -5.41 0.28
N ALA A 116 18.90 -6.07 0.85
CA ALA A 116 18.70 -7.07 1.90
C ALA A 116 18.03 -6.51 3.15
N ARG A 117 18.39 -5.30 3.59
CA ARG A 117 17.79 -4.64 4.75
C ARG A 117 16.32 -4.29 4.55
N ILE A 118 15.98 -3.88 3.32
CA ILE A 118 14.59 -3.55 2.99
C ILE A 118 13.73 -4.82 2.95
N LEU A 119 14.25 -5.91 2.39
CA LEU A 119 13.55 -7.20 2.39
C LEU A 119 13.36 -7.76 3.80
N GLU A 120 14.35 -7.61 4.67
CA GLU A 120 14.24 -7.98 6.09
C GLU A 120 13.12 -7.23 6.78
N ALA A 121 13.08 -5.90 6.63
CA ALA A 121 12.02 -5.07 7.20
C ALA A 121 10.60 -5.34 6.64
N LEU A 122 10.50 -5.84 5.42
CA LEU A 122 9.22 -6.25 4.81
C LEU A 122 8.76 -7.65 5.26
N SER A 123 9.65 -8.41 5.91
CA SER A 123 9.35 -9.76 6.39
C SER A 123 8.89 -9.80 7.85
N GLU A 124 9.08 -8.71 8.59
CA GLU A 124 8.63 -8.54 9.99
C GLU A 124 7.14 -8.16 10.06
#